data_914c3d84f77a983105a33b6d5717e61f
#
_entry.id   914c3d84f77a983105a33b6d5717e61f
#
_cell.length_a   1.000
_cell.length_b   1.000
_cell.length_c   1.000
_cell.angle_alpha   90.00
_cell.angle_beta   90.00
_cell.angle_gamma   90.00
#
_symmetry.space_group_name_H-M   'P 1'
#
loop_
_entity.id
_entity.type
_entity.pdbx_description
1 polymer ?
#
loop_
_entity_poly.entity_id
_entity_poly.type
_entity_poly.pdbx_seq_one_letter_code
_entity_poly.pdbx_strand_id
1 'polypeptide(L)'
;MHDLLKTMLEHKKLEIQALKNRYSLPENLKPAQRDFYQALQERRTSFILECKQASPSKGLIRSPFNLAKIAKVYEKYATCISVLTDEKYFKGSFENLHLVATHTSKPLLCKDFIIDPFQVRLARYMGADAILLMLSALKNETYKSLSDLAKSLGMAVLTEVSNKDEVKRALDLNASIIGINNRDLKTLKVDLNTTLELRALIPEDKLVISESGISTHAHVKKLCPSVDGFLVGSSLMAQKNLEKACKKLILGENKVCGLKRVKDAKAVYKSGFIYGGLIFDPHSPRYIPPKKAAKLIKKVPKLDFVGVFVETDIKTIIKRVYKLGLKAVQLHGNYSPKQMTLLKASLTCPVWQVVRVAPKAHKLDTHATYADLVLYDSKGARAGGNGVVFSWELLEGLEHPFMLAGGLNASNLEKAVGAGALGLDLNSGVESAPGKKSAQKIAQVAKMLREY
;
A
#
# COMPACT_ATOMS: atom_id res chain seq x y z
N MET A 1 21.28 28.53 4.07
CA MET A 1 20.96 27.11 3.80
C MET A 1 21.21 26.85 2.31
N HIS A 2 22.12 25.94 1.95
CA HIS A 2 22.34 25.60 0.53
C HIS A 2 21.03 25.04 -0.03
N ASP A 3 20.57 25.61 -1.16
CA ASP A 3 19.39 25.12 -1.85
C ASP A 3 19.74 23.75 -2.49
N LEU A 4 19.31 22.68 -1.83
CA LEU A 4 19.61 21.31 -2.25
C LEU A 4 19.16 21.05 -3.68
N LEU A 5 17.98 21.57 -4.09
CA LEU A 5 17.49 21.41 -5.45
C LEU A 5 18.42 22.07 -6.47
N LYS A 6 18.91 23.29 -6.18
CA LYS A 6 19.85 23.98 -7.05
C LYS A 6 21.13 23.17 -7.25
N THR A 7 21.70 22.64 -6.16
CA THR A 7 22.88 21.77 -6.23
C THR A 7 22.62 20.49 -7.04
N MET A 8 21.43 19.90 -6.91
CA MET A 8 21.04 18.73 -7.71
C MET A 8 20.95 19.05 -9.20
N LEU A 9 20.36 20.19 -9.55
CA LEU A 9 20.24 20.63 -10.94
C LEU A 9 21.60 20.97 -11.59
N GLU A 10 22.53 21.57 -10.84
CA GLU A 10 23.90 21.79 -11.33
C GLU A 10 24.61 20.46 -11.63
N HIS A 11 24.50 19.49 -10.74
CA HIS A 11 25.02 18.13 -11.00
C HIS A 11 24.35 17.45 -12.17
N LYS A 12 23.03 17.62 -12.32
CA LYS A 12 22.28 17.02 -13.44
C LYS A 12 22.79 17.53 -14.79
N LYS A 13 23.19 18.78 -14.90
CA LYS A 13 23.81 19.29 -16.13
C LYS A 13 25.08 18.53 -16.52
N LEU A 14 25.93 18.22 -15.55
CA LEU A 14 27.14 17.41 -15.77
C LEU A 14 26.80 15.96 -16.15
N GLU A 15 25.83 15.35 -15.45
CA GLU A 15 25.36 14.00 -15.76
C GLU A 15 24.78 13.93 -17.19
N ILE A 16 24.02 14.92 -17.63
CA ILE A 16 23.49 14.98 -18.99
C ILE A 16 24.61 14.97 -20.04
N GLN A 17 25.70 15.71 -19.82
CA GLN A 17 26.84 15.67 -20.75
C GLN A 17 27.47 14.28 -20.81
N ALA A 18 27.62 13.62 -19.68
CA ALA A 18 28.12 12.24 -19.64
C ALA A 18 27.16 11.27 -20.36
N LEU A 19 25.85 11.44 -20.18
CA LEU A 19 24.83 10.65 -20.86
C LEU A 19 24.84 10.87 -22.39
N LYS A 20 25.00 12.12 -22.86
CA LYS A 20 25.14 12.43 -24.30
C LYS A 20 26.35 11.75 -24.92
N ASN A 21 27.46 11.61 -24.16
CA ASN A 21 28.65 10.90 -24.61
C ASN A 21 28.47 9.36 -24.56
N ARG A 22 27.64 8.85 -23.63
CA ARG A 22 27.40 7.41 -23.42
C ARG A 22 26.39 6.84 -24.42
N TYR A 23 25.38 7.61 -24.81
CA TYR A 23 24.28 7.12 -25.63
C TYR A 23 24.17 7.87 -26.97
N SER A 24 24.22 7.10 -28.05
CA SER A 24 23.81 7.57 -29.38
C SER A 24 22.35 7.15 -29.60
N LEU A 25 21.47 8.13 -29.72
CA LEU A 25 20.04 7.86 -29.88
C LEU A 25 19.64 7.89 -31.36
N PRO A 26 18.78 6.94 -31.81
CA PRO A 26 18.26 6.98 -33.17
C PRO A 26 17.44 8.27 -33.40
N GLU A 27 17.45 8.75 -34.60
CA GLU A 27 16.69 9.95 -34.99
C GLU A 27 15.19 9.74 -34.73
N ASN A 28 14.65 8.59 -35.19
CA ASN A 28 13.25 8.22 -35.04
C ASN A 28 13.08 7.21 -33.90
N LEU A 29 12.42 7.62 -32.83
CA LEU A 29 12.06 6.77 -31.71
C LEU A 29 10.63 6.25 -31.87
N LYS A 30 10.41 4.99 -31.55
CA LYS A 30 9.05 4.42 -31.50
C LYS A 30 8.26 5.09 -30.38
N PRO A 31 7.01 5.55 -30.62
CA PRO A 31 6.15 6.10 -29.58
C PRO A 31 5.91 5.12 -28.44
N ALA A 32 5.52 5.63 -27.28
CA ALA A 32 5.09 4.82 -26.15
C ALA A 32 3.86 3.98 -26.54
N GLN A 33 3.84 2.72 -26.10
CA GLN A 33 2.76 1.78 -26.45
C GLN A 33 1.84 1.49 -25.25
N ARG A 34 2.29 1.81 -24.03
CA ARG A 34 1.52 1.65 -22.80
C ARG A 34 0.98 3.01 -22.39
N ASP A 35 -0.33 3.13 -22.33
CA ASP A 35 -0.97 4.40 -21.98
C ASP A 35 -0.94 4.61 -20.45
N PHE A 36 -0.07 5.52 -20.01
CA PHE A 36 0.11 5.85 -18.60
C PHE A 36 -1.10 6.64 -18.05
N TYR A 37 -1.67 7.54 -18.86
CA TYR A 37 -2.82 8.34 -18.46
C TYR A 37 -4.06 7.48 -18.28
N GLN A 38 -4.38 6.66 -19.29
CA GLN A 38 -5.52 5.76 -19.25
C GLN A 38 -5.42 4.76 -18.09
N ALA A 39 -4.22 4.19 -17.85
CA ALA A 39 -4.01 3.27 -16.74
C ALA A 39 -4.32 3.89 -15.37
N LEU A 40 -4.04 5.18 -15.18
CA LEU A 40 -4.39 5.91 -13.95
C LEU A 40 -5.90 6.18 -13.86
N GLN A 41 -6.55 6.50 -14.97
CA GLN A 41 -7.98 6.84 -15.04
C GLN A 41 -8.90 5.63 -14.84
N GLU A 42 -8.48 4.44 -15.30
CA GLU A 42 -9.29 3.21 -15.22
C GLU A 42 -9.59 2.73 -13.79
N ARG A 43 -8.94 3.31 -12.79
CA ARG A 43 -9.09 2.89 -11.39
C ARG A 43 -9.52 4.03 -10.50
N ARG A 44 -10.43 3.74 -9.56
CA ARG A 44 -10.85 4.70 -8.55
C ARG A 44 -9.66 5.17 -7.68
N THR A 45 -8.70 4.27 -7.37
CA THR A 45 -7.46 4.62 -6.69
C THR A 45 -6.29 3.91 -7.36
N SER A 46 -5.35 4.68 -7.89
CA SER A 46 -4.17 4.20 -8.60
C SER A 46 -2.92 4.21 -7.73
N PHE A 47 -2.01 3.26 -7.98
CA PHE A 47 -0.73 3.17 -7.28
C PHE A 47 0.43 3.16 -8.27
N ILE A 48 1.23 4.22 -8.26
CA ILE A 48 2.52 4.30 -8.93
C ILE A 48 3.56 3.81 -7.93
N LEU A 49 4.05 2.58 -8.09
CA LEU A 49 5.02 1.99 -7.17
C LEU A 49 6.44 2.23 -7.66
N GLU A 50 7.27 2.82 -6.79
CA GLU A 50 8.57 3.36 -7.18
C GLU A 50 9.72 2.40 -6.85
N CYS A 51 10.56 2.12 -7.83
CA CYS A 51 11.84 1.44 -7.70
C CYS A 51 12.92 2.46 -7.29
N LYS A 52 13.28 2.48 -5.99
CA LYS A 52 14.23 3.42 -5.41
C LYS A 52 15.25 2.72 -4.52
N GLN A 53 16.53 2.82 -4.87
CA GLN A 53 17.62 2.22 -4.11
C GLN A 53 18.06 3.10 -2.94
N ALA A 54 18.14 4.40 -3.15
CA ALA A 54 18.60 5.37 -2.17
C ALA A 54 17.80 6.69 -2.28
N SER A 55 17.95 7.58 -1.32
CA SER A 55 17.45 8.95 -1.38
C SER A 55 18.30 9.90 -0.53
N PRO A 56 18.32 11.22 -0.82
CA PRO A 56 19.06 12.19 -0.03
C PRO A 56 18.71 12.19 1.47
N SER A 57 17.42 12.00 1.77
CA SER A 57 16.91 12.04 3.15
C SER A 57 17.09 10.75 3.94
N LYS A 58 17.32 9.59 3.29
CA LYS A 58 17.39 8.28 3.95
C LYS A 58 18.65 7.48 3.62
N GLY A 59 19.54 8.00 2.75
CA GLY A 59 20.70 7.25 2.28
C GLY A 59 20.28 5.99 1.51
N LEU A 60 21.01 4.89 1.70
CA LEU A 60 20.70 3.58 1.11
C LEU A 60 19.47 2.98 1.77
N ILE A 61 18.42 2.73 0.99
CA ILE A 61 17.13 2.19 1.48
C ILE A 61 17.05 0.68 1.28
N ARG A 62 17.55 0.16 0.13
CA ARG A 62 17.42 -1.26 -0.20
C ARG A 62 18.71 -1.86 -0.70
N SER A 63 19.15 -2.93 -0.03
CA SER A 63 20.24 -3.80 -0.46
C SER A 63 19.90 -5.27 -0.11
N PRO A 64 20.04 -6.25 -1.03
CA PRO A 64 20.32 -6.03 -2.44
C PRO A 64 19.14 -5.41 -3.22
N PHE A 65 19.45 -4.61 -4.26
CA PHE A 65 18.49 -3.96 -5.14
C PHE A 65 18.27 -4.78 -6.42
N ASN A 66 17.43 -5.80 -6.35
CA ASN A 66 17.13 -6.69 -7.47
C ASN A 66 15.87 -6.23 -8.21
N LEU A 67 16.05 -5.45 -9.27
CA LEU A 67 14.96 -4.85 -10.04
C LEU A 67 14.04 -5.87 -10.71
N ALA A 68 14.56 -6.97 -11.25
CA ALA A 68 13.73 -8.01 -11.86
C ALA A 68 12.77 -8.65 -10.83
N LYS A 69 13.22 -8.87 -9.59
CA LYS A 69 12.34 -9.33 -8.52
C LYS A 69 11.34 -8.27 -8.06
N ILE A 70 11.77 -7.00 -8.01
CA ILE A 70 10.90 -5.87 -7.65
C ILE A 70 9.81 -5.69 -8.71
N ALA A 71 10.16 -5.64 -10.01
CA ALA A 71 9.24 -5.54 -11.12
C ALA A 71 8.19 -6.66 -11.11
N LYS A 72 8.61 -7.91 -10.87
CA LYS A 72 7.69 -9.07 -10.75
C LYS A 72 6.70 -8.95 -9.59
N VAL A 73 7.06 -8.29 -8.50
CA VAL A 73 6.12 -7.99 -7.41
C VAL A 73 5.20 -6.85 -7.82
N TYR A 74 5.75 -5.75 -8.35
CA TYR A 74 4.99 -4.57 -8.75
C TYR A 74 4.01 -4.85 -9.89
N GLU A 75 4.32 -5.76 -10.81
CA GLU A 75 3.40 -6.24 -11.85
C GLU A 75 2.03 -6.65 -11.28
N LYS A 76 1.99 -7.21 -10.07
CA LYS A 76 0.75 -7.68 -9.43
C LYS A 76 -0.05 -6.58 -8.74
N TYR A 77 0.62 -5.53 -8.28
CA TYR A 77 0.05 -4.55 -7.34
C TYR A 77 -0.01 -3.14 -7.90
N ALA A 78 0.95 -2.75 -8.73
CA ALA A 78 1.03 -1.42 -9.30
C ALA A 78 -0.01 -1.18 -10.40
N THR A 79 -0.49 0.05 -10.51
CA THR A 79 -1.13 0.57 -11.73
C THR A 79 -0.04 0.94 -12.73
N CYS A 80 0.94 1.73 -12.30
CA CYS A 80 2.14 2.10 -13.04
C CYS A 80 3.38 1.92 -12.17
N ILE A 81 4.57 1.82 -12.77
CA ILE A 81 5.83 1.69 -12.04
C ILE A 81 6.69 2.90 -12.31
N SER A 82 7.20 3.54 -11.24
CA SER A 82 8.18 4.62 -11.31
C SER A 82 9.59 4.06 -11.12
N VAL A 83 10.54 4.51 -11.92
CA VAL A 83 11.95 4.09 -11.83
C VAL A 83 12.83 5.32 -11.73
N LEU A 84 13.62 5.41 -10.64
CA LEU A 84 14.62 6.47 -10.46
C LEU A 84 15.76 6.24 -11.45
N THR A 85 16.10 7.30 -12.19
CA THR A 85 17.21 7.28 -13.15
C THR A 85 18.36 8.22 -12.75
N ASP A 86 18.19 9.10 -11.76
CA ASP A 86 19.27 9.92 -11.20
C ASP A 86 20.35 9.05 -10.53
N GLU A 87 21.59 9.14 -11.02
CA GLU A 87 22.70 8.30 -10.55
C GLU A 87 23.23 8.73 -9.19
N LYS A 88 23.45 10.03 -9.00
CA LYS A 88 24.17 10.54 -7.83
C LYS A 88 23.38 10.45 -6.53
N TYR A 89 22.16 10.95 -6.54
CA TYR A 89 21.37 11.13 -5.31
C TYR A 89 20.46 9.96 -5.01
N PHE A 90 20.05 9.21 -6.04
CA PHE A 90 19.10 8.11 -5.89
C PHE A 90 19.68 6.74 -6.24
N LYS A 91 20.94 6.67 -6.69
CA LYS A 91 21.59 5.46 -7.20
C LYS A 91 20.77 4.78 -8.28
N GLY A 92 20.08 5.60 -9.10
CA GLY A 92 19.32 5.17 -10.25
C GLY A 92 20.19 5.02 -11.49
N SER A 93 19.60 4.62 -12.59
CA SER A 93 20.19 4.74 -13.93
C SER A 93 19.13 4.48 -15.02
N PHE A 94 19.42 4.91 -16.24
CA PHE A 94 18.56 4.64 -17.39
C PHE A 94 18.55 3.15 -17.76
N GLU A 95 19.62 2.39 -17.48
CA GLU A 95 19.65 0.93 -17.60
C GLU A 95 18.69 0.25 -16.63
N ASN A 96 18.51 0.82 -15.43
CA ASN A 96 17.49 0.35 -14.48
C ASN A 96 16.08 0.48 -15.05
N LEU A 97 15.79 1.59 -15.73
CA LEU A 97 14.51 1.81 -16.42
C LEU A 97 14.31 0.77 -17.53
N HIS A 98 15.33 0.57 -18.38
CA HIS A 98 15.29 -0.44 -19.44
C HIS A 98 15.08 -1.86 -18.88
N LEU A 99 15.81 -2.22 -17.83
CA LEU A 99 15.66 -3.52 -17.18
C LEU A 99 14.22 -3.73 -16.67
N VAL A 100 13.62 -2.73 -16.02
CA VAL A 100 12.22 -2.82 -15.58
C VAL A 100 11.28 -2.92 -16.77
N ALA A 101 11.51 -2.18 -17.88
CA ALA A 101 10.70 -2.22 -19.09
C ALA A 101 10.61 -3.63 -19.69
N THR A 102 11.68 -4.43 -19.60
CA THR A 102 11.70 -5.82 -20.11
C THR A 102 11.01 -6.82 -19.17
N HIS A 103 10.61 -6.42 -17.95
CA HIS A 103 10.07 -7.31 -16.91
C HIS A 103 8.63 -7.00 -16.50
N THR A 104 7.97 -6.03 -17.14
CA THR A 104 6.61 -5.63 -16.81
C THR A 104 5.80 -5.21 -18.01
N SER A 105 4.49 -5.45 -17.96
CA SER A 105 3.51 -4.88 -18.89
C SER A 105 2.94 -3.53 -18.44
N LYS A 106 3.28 -3.08 -17.20
CA LYS A 106 2.77 -1.84 -16.63
C LYS A 106 3.42 -0.62 -17.28
N PRO A 107 2.68 0.50 -17.45
CA PRO A 107 3.27 1.76 -17.88
C PRO A 107 4.36 2.24 -16.94
N LEU A 108 5.44 2.81 -17.49
CA LEU A 108 6.63 3.22 -16.75
C LEU A 108 6.81 4.73 -16.72
N LEU A 109 7.02 5.26 -15.51
CA LEU A 109 7.44 6.65 -15.27
C LEU A 109 8.97 6.71 -15.11
N CYS A 110 9.64 7.45 -15.98
CA CYS A 110 11.02 7.88 -15.75
C CYS A 110 11.03 8.99 -14.69
N LYS A 111 11.55 8.70 -13.52
CA LYS A 111 11.60 9.64 -12.37
C LYS A 111 13.00 10.21 -12.26
N ASP A 112 13.19 11.43 -12.76
CA ASP A 112 14.46 12.17 -12.80
C ASP A 112 14.23 13.66 -12.73
N PHE A 113 15.29 14.45 -12.53
CA PHE A 113 15.32 15.89 -12.79
C PHE A 113 15.51 16.15 -14.29
N ILE A 114 14.40 16.14 -15.03
CA ILE A 114 14.42 16.31 -16.49
C ILE A 114 14.46 17.81 -16.81
N ILE A 115 15.56 18.26 -17.42
CA ILE A 115 15.84 19.67 -17.76
C ILE A 115 16.35 19.84 -19.19
N ASP A 116 16.57 18.75 -19.93
CA ASP A 116 17.13 18.75 -21.29
C ASP A 116 16.34 17.81 -22.21
N PRO A 117 16.07 18.19 -23.48
CA PRO A 117 15.37 17.34 -24.44
C PRO A 117 16.01 15.96 -24.67
N PHE A 118 17.33 15.86 -24.51
CA PHE A 118 18.02 14.58 -24.61
C PHE A 118 17.54 13.56 -23.58
N GLN A 119 17.28 14.00 -22.34
CA GLN A 119 16.76 13.10 -21.29
C GLN A 119 15.37 12.58 -21.66
N VAL A 120 14.50 13.40 -22.27
CA VAL A 120 13.17 12.97 -22.74
C VAL A 120 13.29 11.87 -23.79
N ARG A 121 14.17 12.07 -24.78
CA ARG A 121 14.45 11.08 -25.83
C ARG A 121 15.07 9.80 -25.26
N LEU A 122 16.04 9.93 -24.34
CA LEU A 122 16.70 8.81 -23.69
C LEU A 122 15.69 8.01 -22.82
N ALA A 123 14.81 8.68 -22.07
CA ALA A 123 13.75 8.03 -21.32
C ALA A 123 12.86 7.17 -22.23
N ARG A 124 12.42 7.72 -23.39
CA ARG A 124 11.64 6.94 -24.36
C ARG A 124 12.45 5.77 -24.92
N TYR A 125 13.69 5.97 -25.30
CA TYR A 125 14.57 4.94 -25.81
C TYR A 125 14.73 3.77 -24.83
N MET A 126 14.81 4.07 -23.53
CA MET A 126 14.92 3.11 -22.45
C MET A 126 13.55 2.50 -22.01
N GLY A 127 12.46 2.90 -22.64
CA GLY A 127 11.15 2.27 -22.47
C GLY A 127 10.19 2.98 -21.54
N ALA A 128 10.40 4.28 -21.22
CA ALA A 128 9.43 5.07 -20.45
C ALA A 128 8.14 5.32 -21.27
N ASP A 129 7.01 5.37 -20.57
CA ASP A 129 5.71 5.75 -21.09
C ASP A 129 5.22 7.08 -20.48
N ALA A 130 5.93 7.56 -19.48
CA ALA A 130 5.74 8.89 -18.88
C ALA A 130 7.07 9.42 -18.35
N ILE A 131 7.13 10.75 -18.21
CA ILE A 131 8.24 11.47 -17.58
C ILE A 131 7.73 12.35 -16.45
N LEU A 132 8.62 12.67 -15.49
CA LEU A 132 8.39 13.70 -14.49
C LEU A 132 8.88 15.05 -14.98
N LEU A 133 8.04 16.10 -14.86
CA LEU A 133 8.46 17.49 -15.00
C LEU A 133 8.12 18.26 -13.72
N MET A 134 9.13 18.85 -13.09
CA MET A 134 8.99 19.57 -11.81
C MET A 134 8.90 21.08 -12.05
N LEU A 135 7.81 21.71 -11.65
CA LEU A 135 7.66 23.18 -11.80
C LEU A 135 8.57 23.98 -10.86
N SER A 136 9.02 23.36 -9.76
CA SER A 136 10.07 23.92 -8.90
C SER A 136 11.44 24.02 -9.57
N ALA A 137 11.70 23.23 -10.62
CA ALA A 137 12.98 23.15 -11.33
C ALA A 137 12.95 23.82 -12.69
N LEU A 138 11.76 24.01 -13.30
CA LEU A 138 11.60 24.43 -14.69
C LEU A 138 10.91 25.80 -14.81
N LYS A 139 11.38 26.61 -15.78
CA LYS A 139 10.63 27.77 -16.29
C LYS A 139 9.50 27.27 -17.22
N ASN A 140 8.48 28.10 -17.43
CA ASN A 140 7.31 27.74 -18.24
C ASN A 140 7.66 27.35 -19.68
N GLU A 141 8.58 28.08 -20.30
CA GLU A 141 9.04 27.84 -21.68
C GLU A 141 9.72 26.46 -21.80
N THR A 142 10.62 26.17 -20.85
CA THR A 142 11.33 24.87 -20.80
C THR A 142 10.36 23.74 -20.53
N TYR A 143 9.44 23.90 -19.56
CA TYR A 143 8.40 22.91 -19.28
C TYR A 143 7.58 22.60 -20.53
N LYS A 144 7.10 23.65 -21.24
CA LYS A 144 6.29 23.49 -22.45
C LYS A 144 7.06 22.73 -23.53
N SER A 145 8.30 23.11 -23.82
CA SER A 145 9.14 22.44 -24.82
C SER A 145 9.34 20.95 -24.49
N LEU A 146 9.65 20.60 -23.24
CA LEU A 146 9.87 19.23 -22.81
C LEU A 146 8.56 18.41 -22.80
N SER A 147 7.45 19.04 -22.40
CA SER A 147 6.12 18.43 -22.41
C SER A 147 5.66 18.12 -23.85
N ASP A 148 5.82 19.05 -24.76
CA ASP A 148 5.45 18.89 -26.17
C ASP A 148 6.30 17.77 -26.82
N LEU A 149 7.61 17.73 -26.53
CA LEU A 149 8.47 16.63 -26.97
C LEU A 149 8.04 15.29 -26.40
N ALA A 150 7.71 15.21 -25.12
CA ALA A 150 7.22 13.97 -24.51
C ALA A 150 5.93 13.49 -25.19
N LYS A 151 4.97 14.39 -25.40
CA LYS A 151 3.70 14.10 -26.08
C LYS A 151 3.92 13.63 -27.53
N SER A 152 4.85 14.23 -28.27
CA SER A 152 5.19 13.79 -29.65
C SER A 152 5.76 12.38 -29.68
N LEU A 153 6.35 11.90 -28.59
CA LEU A 153 6.85 10.53 -28.40
C LEU A 153 5.80 9.60 -27.75
N GLY A 154 4.54 10.04 -27.62
CA GLY A 154 3.46 9.27 -27.03
C GLY A 154 3.57 9.10 -25.52
N MET A 155 4.42 9.85 -24.83
CA MET A 155 4.59 9.78 -23.38
C MET A 155 3.68 10.76 -22.65
N ALA A 156 3.13 10.33 -21.52
CA ALA A 156 2.46 11.21 -20.57
C ALA A 156 3.47 12.04 -19.75
N VAL A 157 2.97 13.12 -19.16
CA VAL A 157 3.76 13.98 -18.27
C VAL A 157 3.11 14.03 -16.89
N LEU A 158 3.82 13.59 -15.87
CA LEU A 158 3.47 13.83 -14.47
C LEU A 158 4.10 15.17 -14.07
N THR A 159 3.25 16.17 -13.83
CA THR A 159 3.67 17.53 -13.47
C THR A 159 3.72 17.68 -11.97
N GLU A 160 4.91 17.72 -11.39
CA GLU A 160 5.08 17.84 -9.94
C GLU A 160 4.94 19.30 -9.48
N VAL A 161 4.13 19.49 -8.44
CA VAL A 161 3.87 20.75 -7.75
C VAL A 161 4.01 20.59 -6.24
N SER A 162 4.45 21.65 -5.54
CA SER A 162 4.64 21.65 -4.08
C SER A 162 4.00 22.84 -3.36
N ASN A 163 3.45 23.80 -4.10
CA ASN A 163 2.82 25.01 -3.56
C ASN A 163 1.75 25.57 -4.50
N LYS A 164 0.99 26.56 -4.03
CA LYS A 164 -0.14 27.19 -4.75
C LYS A 164 0.27 27.86 -6.07
N ASP A 165 1.44 28.51 -6.11
CA ASP A 165 1.93 29.16 -7.33
C ASP A 165 2.27 28.14 -8.42
N GLU A 166 2.86 27.00 -8.03
CA GLU A 166 3.14 25.89 -8.94
C GLU A 166 1.85 25.23 -9.44
N VAL A 167 0.81 25.10 -8.59
CA VAL A 167 -0.51 24.61 -9.01
C VAL A 167 -1.09 25.55 -10.08
N LYS A 168 -1.09 26.87 -9.84
CA LYS A 168 -1.57 27.84 -10.83
C LYS A 168 -0.81 27.71 -12.15
N ARG A 169 0.52 27.63 -12.10
CA ARG A 169 1.35 27.42 -13.30
C ARG A 169 1.03 26.12 -14.02
N ALA A 170 0.80 25.01 -13.28
CA ALA A 170 0.42 23.74 -13.87
C ALA A 170 -0.90 23.81 -14.64
N LEU A 171 -1.88 24.55 -14.11
CA LEU A 171 -3.17 24.78 -14.75
C LEU A 171 -3.02 25.66 -15.99
N ASP A 172 -2.27 26.78 -15.90
CA ASP A 172 -1.98 27.69 -17.03
C ASP A 172 -1.23 26.95 -18.16
N LEU A 173 -0.40 25.96 -17.82
CA LEU A 173 0.34 25.10 -18.77
C LEU A 173 -0.47 23.88 -19.24
N ASN A 174 -1.74 23.78 -18.86
CA ASN A 174 -2.67 22.71 -19.20
C ASN A 174 -2.12 21.30 -18.89
N ALA A 175 -1.55 21.12 -17.68
CA ALA A 175 -1.14 19.83 -17.19
C ALA A 175 -2.35 18.91 -17.00
N SER A 176 -2.26 17.66 -17.46
CA SER A 176 -3.33 16.67 -17.37
C SER A 176 -3.20 15.77 -16.13
N ILE A 177 -1.95 15.52 -15.68
CA ILE A 177 -1.64 14.75 -14.49
C ILE A 177 -0.80 15.63 -13.56
N ILE A 178 -1.29 15.90 -12.37
CA ILE A 178 -0.64 16.76 -11.38
C ILE A 178 -0.20 15.92 -10.19
N GLY A 179 1.10 15.89 -9.93
CA GLY A 179 1.69 15.25 -8.76
C GLY A 179 1.87 16.25 -7.63
N ILE A 180 1.16 16.10 -6.52
CA ILE A 180 1.33 16.94 -5.33
C ILE A 180 2.41 16.32 -4.45
N ASN A 181 3.56 16.97 -4.35
CA ASN A 181 4.66 16.52 -3.51
C ASN A 181 4.48 17.05 -2.08
N ASN A 182 4.19 16.13 -1.15
CA ASN A 182 4.07 16.44 0.28
C ASN A 182 5.41 16.74 0.96
N ARG A 183 6.52 16.64 0.23
CA ARG A 183 7.85 16.94 0.75
C ARG A 183 8.29 18.33 0.31
N ASP A 184 8.54 19.19 1.25
CA ASP A 184 9.25 20.45 1.02
C ASP A 184 10.72 20.12 0.65
N LEU A 185 11.13 20.47 -0.56
CA LEU A 185 12.47 20.18 -1.06
C LEU A 185 13.57 21.04 -0.41
N LYS A 186 13.21 22.12 0.29
CA LYS A 186 14.15 22.97 1.03
C LYS A 186 14.43 22.43 2.42
N THR A 187 13.40 21.98 3.13
CA THR A 187 13.49 21.53 4.52
C THR A 187 13.52 20.01 4.65
N LEU A 188 13.16 19.27 3.61
CA LEU A 188 12.93 17.82 3.54
C LEU A 188 11.81 17.32 4.46
N LYS A 189 11.06 18.21 5.11
CA LYS A 189 9.89 17.85 5.92
C LYS A 189 8.76 17.34 5.01
N VAL A 190 7.95 16.45 5.57
CA VAL A 190 6.80 15.86 4.89
C VAL A 190 5.55 16.22 5.66
N ASP A 191 4.57 16.79 4.96
CA ASP A 191 3.23 17.06 5.49
C ASP A 191 2.17 16.59 4.50
N LEU A 192 1.35 15.62 4.90
CA LEU A 192 0.27 15.09 4.07
C LEU A 192 -0.90 16.06 3.89
N ASN A 193 -1.00 17.10 4.73
CA ASN A 193 -2.02 18.13 4.55
C ASN A 193 -1.77 18.98 3.30
N THR A 194 -0.52 19.06 2.83
CA THR A 194 -0.18 19.68 1.53
C THR A 194 -1.05 19.14 0.39
N THR A 195 -1.27 17.82 0.35
CA THR A 195 -2.17 17.23 -0.65
C THR A 195 -3.60 17.78 -0.53
N LEU A 196 -4.16 17.87 0.67
CA LEU A 196 -5.54 18.33 0.89
C LEU A 196 -5.71 19.82 0.54
N GLU A 197 -4.73 20.63 0.94
CA GLU A 197 -4.72 22.09 0.66
C GLU A 197 -4.61 22.40 -0.83
N LEU A 198 -3.68 21.73 -1.53
CA LEU A 198 -3.45 22.00 -2.94
C LEU A 198 -4.52 21.35 -3.84
N ARG A 199 -5.05 20.19 -3.45
CA ARG A 199 -6.13 19.53 -4.20
C ARG A 199 -7.35 20.43 -4.38
N ALA A 200 -7.69 21.22 -3.35
CA ALA A 200 -8.84 22.14 -3.39
C ALA A 200 -8.71 23.23 -4.49
N LEU A 201 -7.51 23.44 -5.04
CA LEU A 201 -7.25 24.42 -6.10
C LEU A 201 -7.23 23.79 -7.51
N ILE A 202 -7.31 22.45 -7.60
CA ILE A 202 -7.19 21.72 -8.86
C ILE A 202 -8.57 21.27 -9.33
N PRO A 203 -8.99 21.58 -10.57
CA PRO A 203 -10.26 21.12 -11.14
C PRO A 203 -10.39 19.58 -11.17
N GLU A 204 -11.63 19.08 -11.19
CA GLU A 204 -11.92 17.63 -11.14
C GLU A 204 -11.56 16.88 -12.43
N ASP A 205 -11.41 17.58 -13.55
CA ASP A 205 -10.99 17.01 -14.84
C ASP A 205 -9.51 16.66 -14.91
N LYS A 206 -8.71 17.03 -13.90
CA LYS A 206 -7.28 16.71 -13.81
C LYS A 206 -7.06 15.48 -12.92
N LEU A 207 -6.17 14.59 -13.36
CA LEU A 207 -5.72 13.49 -12.50
C LEU A 207 -4.73 14.00 -11.46
N VAL A 208 -4.97 13.68 -10.19
CA VAL A 208 -4.14 14.13 -9.07
C VAL A 208 -3.50 12.94 -8.37
N ILE A 209 -2.18 12.98 -8.26
CA ILE A 209 -1.35 11.97 -7.60
C ILE A 209 -0.71 12.57 -6.35
N SER A 210 -0.92 11.97 -5.18
CA SER A 210 -0.21 12.37 -3.96
C SER A 210 1.15 11.67 -3.88
N GLU A 211 2.22 12.44 -3.74
CA GLU A 211 3.60 11.95 -3.70
C GLU A 211 4.25 12.26 -2.36
N SER A 212 5.20 11.43 -1.96
CA SER A 212 5.95 11.52 -0.70
C SER A 212 5.10 11.33 0.57
N GLY A 213 5.70 10.69 1.58
CA GLY A 213 5.08 10.53 2.90
C GLY A 213 4.10 9.39 3.05
N ILE A 214 3.59 8.83 1.98
CA ILE A 214 2.64 7.72 2.03
C ILE A 214 3.34 6.45 2.50
N SER A 215 2.98 5.97 3.70
CA SER A 215 3.66 4.82 4.32
C SER A 215 2.74 3.77 4.92
N THR A 216 1.49 4.11 5.15
CA THR A 216 0.49 3.23 5.76
C THR A 216 -0.80 3.23 4.95
N HIS A 217 -1.61 2.19 5.13
CA HIS A 217 -2.95 2.13 4.58
C HIS A 217 -3.88 3.24 5.13
N ALA A 218 -3.65 3.67 6.37
CA ALA A 218 -4.37 4.81 6.95
C ALA A 218 -4.12 6.11 6.19
N HIS A 219 -2.87 6.36 5.73
CA HIS A 219 -2.58 7.51 4.87
C HIS A 219 -3.32 7.43 3.53
N VAL A 220 -3.36 6.23 2.92
CA VAL A 220 -4.14 5.99 1.69
C VAL A 220 -5.61 6.30 1.94
N LYS A 221 -6.22 5.76 3.00
CA LYS A 221 -7.63 6.01 3.34
C LYS A 221 -7.94 7.47 3.62
N LYS A 222 -7.03 8.20 4.30
CA LYS A 222 -7.20 9.63 4.57
C LYS A 222 -7.28 10.46 3.29
N LEU A 223 -6.45 10.13 2.30
CA LEU A 223 -6.27 10.96 1.11
C LEU A 223 -7.04 10.48 -0.13
N CYS A 224 -7.41 9.19 -0.22
CA CYS A 224 -8.05 8.63 -1.42
C CYS A 224 -9.39 9.30 -1.82
N PRO A 225 -10.19 9.94 -0.93
CA PRO A 225 -11.34 10.71 -1.37
C PRO A 225 -10.98 11.97 -2.17
N SER A 226 -9.74 12.43 -2.05
CA SER A 226 -9.29 13.70 -2.64
C SER A 226 -8.32 13.52 -3.81
N VAL A 227 -7.82 12.30 -4.10
CA VAL A 227 -6.83 12.08 -5.16
C VAL A 227 -7.11 10.81 -5.96
N ASP A 228 -6.67 10.78 -7.21
CA ASP A 228 -6.83 9.62 -8.11
C ASP A 228 -5.77 8.54 -7.85
N GLY A 229 -4.70 8.88 -7.16
CA GLY A 229 -3.67 7.90 -6.86
C GLY A 229 -2.51 8.39 -6.00
N PHE A 230 -1.58 7.47 -5.79
CA PHE A 230 -0.42 7.65 -4.92
C PHE A 230 0.86 7.21 -5.60
N LEU A 231 1.93 7.99 -5.43
CA LEU A 231 3.29 7.58 -5.79
C LEU A 231 4.05 7.18 -4.51
N VAL A 232 4.45 5.90 -4.42
CA VAL A 232 5.01 5.32 -3.19
C VAL A 232 6.29 4.54 -3.46
N GLY A 233 7.37 4.96 -2.81
CA GLY A 233 8.70 4.33 -2.96
C GLY A 233 9.33 3.92 -1.64
N SER A 234 9.83 4.88 -0.87
CA SER A 234 10.70 4.65 0.29
C SER A 234 10.11 3.73 1.36
N SER A 235 8.82 3.83 1.64
CA SER A 235 8.14 2.99 2.63
C SER A 235 8.08 1.52 2.22
N LEU A 236 7.91 1.25 0.92
CA LEU A 236 7.91 -0.10 0.35
C LEU A 236 9.32 -0.67 0.23
N MET A 237 10.24 0.12 -0.32
CA MET A 237 11.63 -0.32 -0.52
C MET A 237 12.36 -0.65 0.78
N ALA A 238 12.01 -0.01 1.89
CA ALA A 238 12.58 -0.30 3.22
C ALA A 238 12.13 -1.66 3.80
N GLN A 239 11.11 -2.29 3.24
CA GLN A 239 10.56 -3.53 3.80
C GLN A 239 11.27 -4.79 3.27
N LYS A 240 11.66 -5.70 4.16
CA LYS A 240 12.27 -7.00 3.78
C LYS A 240 11.35 -7.79 2.84
N ASN A 241 10.06 -7.86 3.13
CA ASN A 241 9.06 -8.54 2.31
C ASN A 241 8.21 -7.53 1.53
N LEU A 242 8.67 -7.21 0.31
CA LEU A 242 8.03 -6.23 -0.56
C LEU A 242 6.59 -6.61 -0.94
N GLU A 243 6.34 -7.88 -1.24
CA GLU A 243 4.99 -8.35 -1.61
C GLU A 243 3.99 -8.12 -0.47
N LYS A 244 4.39 -8.41 0.76
CA LYS A 244 3.56 -8.16 1.95
C LYS A 244 3.36 -6.66 2.20
N ALA A 245 4.41 -5.86 1.97
CA ALA A 245 4.33 -4.41 2.11
C ALA A 245 3.33 -3.78 1.12
N CYS A 246 3.35 -4.19 -0.15
CA CYS A 246 2.37 -3.76 -1.15
C CYS A 246 0.94 -4.13 -0.72
N LYS A 247 0.73 -5.37 -0.26
CA LYS A 247 -0.59 -5.80 0.24
C LYS A 247 -1.08 -4.94 1.40
N LYS A 248 -0.22 -4.69 2.40
CA LYS A 248 -0.56 -3.86 3.56
C LYS A 248 -0.92 -2.44 3.17
N LEU A 249 -0.15 -1.85 2.27
CA LEU A 249 -0.38 -0.48 1.82
C LEU A 249 -1.69 -0.36 1.03
N ILE A 250 -1.92 -1.26 0.08
CA ILE A 250 -3.02 -1.16 -0.90
C ILE A 250 -4.33 -1.69 -0.32
N LEU A 251 -4.30 -2.79 0.42
CA LEU A 251 -5.50 -3.49 0.89
C LEU A 251 -5.74 -3.36 2.39
N GLY A 252 -4.76 -2.88 3.16
CA GLY A 252 -4.82 -2.91 4.62
C GLY A 252 -4.44 -4.27 5.23
N GLU A 253 -4.45 -4.35 6.55
CA GLU A 253 -4.09 -5.56 7.31
C GLU A 253 -5.28 -6.51 7.49
N ASN A 254 -5.93 -6.90 6.39
CA ASN A 254 -7.14 -7.68 6.42
C ASN A 254 -6.90 -9.18 6.70
N LYS A 255 -7.88 -9.80 7.35
CA LYS A 255 -7.89 -11.19 7.78
C LYS A 255 -9.14 -11.93 7.31
N VAL A 256 -9.00 -13.22 7.00
CA VAL A 256 -10.13 -14.16 6.84
C VAL A 256 -10.00 -15.25 7.89
N CYS A 257 -10.97 -15.32 8.81
CA CYS A 257 -10.97 -16.20 9.96
C CYS A 257 -11.63 -17.56 9.67
N GLY A 258 -11.38 -18.58 10.51
CA GLY A 258 -12.03 -19.86 10.46
C GLY A 258 -11.63 -20.76 9.29
N LEU A 259 -10.35 -20.75 8.92
CA LEU A 259 -9.81 -21.58 7.83
C LEU A 259 -9.63 -23.03 8.26
N LYS A 260 -10.22 -23.96 7.50
CA LYS A 260 -10.12 -25.42 7.76
C LYS A 260 -9.55 -26.20 6.57
N ARG A 261 -9.59 -25.62 5.35
CA ARG A 261 -9.21 -26.30 4.10
C ARG A 261 -8.09 -25.55 3.39
N VAL A 262 -7.15 -26.29 2.82
CA VAL A 262 -6.01 -25.74 2.07
C VAL A 262 -6.47 -24.86 0.90
N LYS A 263 -7.54 -25.26 0.19
CA LYS A 263 -8.08 -24.48 -0.93
C LYS A 263 -8.57 -23.09 -0.49
N ASP A 264 -9.18 -23.01 0.70
CA ASP A 264 -9.66 -21.74 1.25
C ASP A 264 -8.48 -20.81 1.60
N ALA A 265 -7.47 -21.35 2.28
CA ALA A 265 -6.25 -20.58 2.61
C ALA A 265 -5.50 -20.12 1.36
N LYS A 266 -5.47 -20.93 0.29
CA LYS A 266 -4.92 -20.53 -1.01
C LYS A 266 -5.73 -19.40 -1.65
N ALA A 267 -7.06 -19.45 -1.60
CA ALA A 267 -7.94 -18.39 -2.10
C ALA A 267 -7.70 -17.06 -1.34
N VAL A 268 -7.65 -17.11 0.00
CA VAL A 268 -7.34 -15.95 0.86
C VAL A 268 -6.00 -15.33 0.47
N TYR A 269 -4.93 -16.14 0.36
CA TYR A 269 -3.61 -15.64 -0.03
C TYR A 269 -3.59 -15.01 -1.43
N LYS A 270 -4.22 -15.68 -2.43
CA LYS A 270 -4.29 -15.20 -3.82
C LYS A 270 -5.06 -13.90 -3.95
N SER A 271 -6.09 -13.71 -3.13
CA SER A 271 -6.90 -12.48 -3.10
C SER A 271 -6.23 -11.31 -2.37
N GLY A 272 -5.02 -11.50 -1.83
CA GLY A 272 -4.22 -10.41 -1.26
C GLY A 272 -4.35 -10.23 0.26
N PHE A 273 -5.16 -11.02 0.94
CA PHE A 273 -5.26 -10.95 2.39
C PHE A 273 -3.93 -11.28 3.08
N ILE A 274 -3.67 -10.60 4.19
CA ILE A 274 -2.44 -10.78 4.98
C ILE A 274 -2.59 -11.96 5.91
N TYR A 275 -3.74 -12.06 6.61
CA TYR A 275 -3.93 -13.00 7.70
C TYR A 275 -4.98 -14.07 7.40
N GLY A 276 -4.70 -15.29 7.86
CA GLY A 276 -5.65 -16.39 7.90
C GLY A 276 -5.86 -16.89 9.33
N GLY A 277 -7.10 -16.84 9.84
CA GLY A 277 -7.41 -17.25 11.21
C GLY A 277 -7.65 -18.76 11.34
N LEU A 278 -7.04 -19.38 12.34
CA LEU A 278 -7.19 -20.79 12.73
C LEU A 278 -7.84 -20.85 14.11
N ILE A 279 -9.09 -21.33 14.19
CA ILE A 279 -9.85 -21.35 15.43
C ILE A 279 -9.57 -22.66 16.18
N PHE A 280 -9.03 -22.54 17.39
CA PHE A 280 -8.65 -23.68 18.25
C PHE A 280 -9.67 -23.97 19.37
N ASP A 281 -10.85 -23.37 19.30
CA ASP A 281 -11.97 -23.68 20.18
C ASP A 281 -12.77 -24.89 19.64
N PRO A 282 -12.82 -26.04 20.34
CA PRO A 282 -13.54 -27.24 19.91
C PRO A 282 -15.06 -27.06 19.74
N HIS A 283 -15.66 -26.08 20.43
CA HIS A 283 -17.09 -25.80 20.34
C HIS A 283 -17.44 -24.97 19.09
N SER A 284 -16.46 -24.46 18.40
CA SER A 284 -16.67 -23.70 17.17
C SER A 284 -16.93 -24.64 15.98
N PRO A 285 -17.94 -24.37 15.12
CA PRO A 285 -18.13 -25.10 13.86
C PRO A 285 -16.95 -24.93 12.90
N ARG A 286 -16.08 -23.95 13.19
CA ARG A 286 -14.88 -23.61 12.42
C ARG A 286 -13.59 -24.12 13.08
N TYR A 287 -13.71 -24.99 14.09
CA TYR A 287 -12.58 -25.61 14.78
C TYR A 287 -11.65 -26.34 13.80
N ILE A 288 -10.35 -26.18 13.99
CA ILE A 288 -9.33 -26.93 13.29
C ILE A 288 -8.39 -27.63 14.30
N PRO A 289 -8.26 -28.97 14.26
CA PRO A 289 -7.29 -29.68 15.10
C PRO A 289 -5.85 -29.24 14.80
N PRO A 290 -4.96 -29.13 15.81
CA PRO A 290 -3.57 -28.65 15.61
C PRO A 290 -2.78 -29.45 14.55
N LYS A 291 -2.98 -30.76 14.43
CA LYS A 291 -2.35 -31.56 13.36
C LYS A 291 -2.80 -31.16 11.96
N LYS A 292 -4.08 -30.80 11.76
CA LYS A 292 -4.60 -30.32 10.49
C LYS A 292 -4.12 -28.89 10.22
N ALA A 293 -4.07 -28.04 11.24
CA ALA A 293 -3.53 -26.68 11.15
C ALA A 293 -2.06 -26.68 10.66
N ALA A 294 -1.22 -27.54 11.24
CA ALA A 294 0.17 -27.70 10.80
C ALA A 294 0.29 -28.07 9.30
N LYS A 295 -0.54 -29.02 8.84
CA LYS A 295 -0.58 -29.39 7.41
C LYS A 295 -1.01 -28.21 6.52
N LEU A 296 -2.00 -27.44 6.96
CA LEU A 296 -2.51 -26.27 6.23
C LEU A 296 -1.44 -25.18 6.13
N ILE A 297 -0.77 -24.83 7.23
CA ILE A 297 0.32 -23.85 7.29
C ILE A 297 1.46 -24.26 6.33
N LYS A 298 1.90 -25.52 6.37
CA LYS A 298 2.94 -26.04 5.47
C LYS A 298 2.57 -25.91 3.99
N LYS A 299 1.29 -26.01 3.63
CA LYS A 299 0.80 -25.93 2.24
C LYS A 299 0.61 -24.49 1.74
N VAL A 300 0.53 -23.49 2.63
CA VAL A 300 0.35 -22.07 2.28
C VAL A 300 1.28 -21.20 3.15
N PRO A 301 2.61 -21.39 3.05
CA PRO A 301 3.58 -20.78 3.97
C PRO A 301 3.70 -19.26 3.84
N LYS A 302 3.16 -18.67 2.77
CA LYS A 302 3.19 -17.23 2.52
C LYS A 302 2.01 -16.47 3.13
N LEU A 303 0.98 -17.16 3.66
CA LEU A 303 -0.10 -16.56 4.42
C LEU A 303 0.28 -16.52 5.90
N ASP A 304 0.13 -15.39 6.56
CA ASP A 304 0.38 -15.27 7.98
C ASP A 304 -0.80 -15.85 8.76
N PHE A 305 -0.54 -16.89 9.56
CA PHE A 305 -1.60 -17.54 10.32
C PHE A 305 -1.73 -16.97 11.74
N VAL A 306 -2.96 -16.62 12.10
CA VAL A 306 -3.36 -16.15 13.43
C VAL A 306 -4.06 -17.26 14.18
N GLY A 307 -3.58 -17.61 15.35
CA GLY A 307 -4.27 -18.56 16.24
C GLY A 307 -5.37 -17.86 17.03
N VAL A 308 -6.59 -18.36 16.92
CA VAL A 308 -7.75 -17.82 17.66
C VAL A 308 -8.06 -18.78 18.82
N PHE A 309 -8.02 -18.24 20.05
CA PHE A 309 -8.18 -18.97 21.30
C PHE A 309 -9.34 -18.38 22.10
N VAL A 310 -10.16 -19.25 22.70
CA VAL A 310 -11.27 -18.87 23.58
C VAL A 310 -10.99 -19.50 24.94
N GLU A 311 -10.86 -18.68 25.99
CA GLU A 311 -10.65 -19.10 27.38
C GLU A 311 -9.62 -20.25 27.56
N THR A 312 -8.55 -20.20 26.76
CA THR A 312 -7.51 -21.22 26.71
C THR A 312 -6.40 -20.88 27.71
N ASP A 313 -5.85 -21.88 28.39
CA ASP A 313 -4.72 -21.69 29.29
C ASP A 313 -3.45 -21.20 28.55
N ILE A 314 -2.66 -20.39 29.26
CA ILE A 314 -1.50 -19.68 28.71
C ILE A 314 -0.43 -20.65 28.18
N LYS A 315 -0.17 -21.76 28.89
CA LYS A 315 0.85 -22.74 28.48
C LYS A 315 0.47 -23.40 27.16
N THR A 316 -0.80 -23.71 26.98
CA THR A 316 -1.33 -24.28 25.72
C THR A 316 -1.22 -23.30 24.58
N ILE A 317 -1.51 -22.00 24.79
CA ILE A 317 -1.36 -20.94 23.78
C ILE A 317 0.10 -20.86 23.34
N ILE A 318 1.03 -20.70 24.28
CA ILE A 318 2.47 -20.60 24.02
C ILE A 318 2.96 -21.82 23.23
N LYS A 319 2.64 -23.02 23.69
CA LYS A 319 3.02 -24.28 23.03
C LYS A 319 2.53 -24.33 21.57
N ARG A 320 1.28 -23.91 21.32
CA ARG A 320 0.71 -23.90 19.96
C ARG A 320 1.36 -22.86 19.06
N VAL A 321 1.64 -21.67 19.57
CA VAL A 321 2.31 -20.61 18.81
C VAL A 321 3.66 -21.10 18.28
N TYR A 322 4.52 -21.61 19.15
CA TYR A 322 5.84 -22.10 18.74
C TYR A 322 5.77 -23.32 17.85
N LYS A 323 4.94 -24.31 18.19
CA LYS A 323 4.80 -25.54 17.40
C LYS A 323 4.29 -25.31 15.99
N LEU A 324 3.41 -24.32 15.80
CA LEU A 324 2.77 -24.02 14.51
C LEU A 324 3.41 -22.84 13.79
N GLY A 325 4.29 -22.08 14.42
CA GLY A 325 4.88 -20.86 13.85
C GLY A 325 3.85 -19.78 13.56
N LEU A 326 2.88 -19.61 14.46
CA LEU A 326 1.82 -18.61 14.31
C LEU A 326 2.40 -17.19 14.31
N LYS A 327 1.79 -16.30 13.53
CA LYS A 327 2.26 -14.91 13.33
C LYS A 327 1.54 -13.90 14.21
N ALA A 328 0.46 -14.27 14.84
CA ALA A 328 -0.25 -13.54 15.87
C ALA A 328 -1.13 -14.50 16.69
N VAL A 329 -1.52 -14.04 17.88
CA VAL A 329 -2.50 -14.67 18.75
C VAL A 329 -3.70 -13.76 18.88
N GLN A 330 -4.90 -14.29 18.67
CA GLN A 330 -6.16 -13.57 18.91
C GLN A 330 -6.90 -14.24 20.06
N LEU A 331 -7.18 -13.47 21.09
CA LEU A 331 -7.78 -13.92 22.33
C LEU A 331 -9.25 -13.48 22.41
N HIS A 332 -10.16 -14.45 22.53
CA HIS A 332 -11.54 -14.24 22.93
C HIS A 332 -11.72 -14.66 24.38
N GLY A 333 -12.38 -13.82 25.18
CA GLY A 333 -12.62 -14.10 26.59
C GLY A 333 -11.85 -13.17 27.52
N ASN A 334 -11.98 -13.44 28.80
CA ASN A 334 -11.42 -12.59 29.86
C ASN A 334 -10.03 -13.10 30.26
N TYR A 335 -9.01 -12.39 29.83
CA TYR A 335 -7.63 -12.61 30.27
C TYR A 335 -7.21 -11.48 31.21
N SER A 336 -6.72 -11.84 32.38
CA SER A 336 -6.25 -10.84 33.35
C SER A 336 -5.02 -10.08 32.84
N PRO A 337 -4.75 -8.85 33.35
CA PRO A 337 -3.53 -8.11 33.03
C PRO A 337 -2.25 -8.93 33.21
N LYS A 338 -2.18 -9.73 34.30
CA LYS A 338 -1.05 -10.63 34.56
C LYS A 338 -0.87 -11.71 33.48
N GLN A 339 -1.97 -12.28 33.00
CA GLN A 339 -1.95 -13.28 31.91
C GLN A 339 -1.51 -12.62 30.59
N MET A 340 -1.99 -11.43 30.28
CA MET A 340 -1.60 -10.70 29.06
C MET A 340 -0.12 -10.32 29.08
N THR A 341 0.40 -9.84 30.22
CA THR A 341 1.82 -9.53 30.41
C THR A 341 2.68 -10.79 30.21
N LEU A 342 2.27 -11.91 30.81
CA LEU A 342 2.97 -13.19 30.66
C LEU A 342 2.99 -13.67 29.19
N LEU A 343 1.87 -13.58 28.48
CA LEU A 343 1.81 -13.93 27.05
C LEU A 343 2.75 -13.07 26.22
N LYS A 344 2.73 -11.74 26.40
CA LYS A 344 3.60 -10.83 25.65
C LYS A 344 5.07 -11.07 25.95
N ALA A 345 5.44 -11.34 27.20
CA ALA A 345 6.83 -11.67 27.57
C ALA A 345 7.28 -13.04 27.00
N SER A 346 6.35 -13.97 26.78
CA SER A 346 6.65 -15.34 26.33
C SER A 346 6.57 -15.53 24.82
N LEU A 347 6.02 -14.59 24.07
CA LEU A 347 5.76 -14.72 22.63
C LEU A 347 6.57 -13.70 21.83
N THR A 348 7.03 -14.11 20.65
CA THR A 348 7.69 -13.22 19.66
C THR A 348 6.72 -12.67 18.63
N CYS A 349 5.45 -12.98 18.74
CA CYS A 349 4.40 -12.50 17.85
C CYS A 349 3.36 -11.66 18.63
N PRO A 350 2.67 -10.72 17.97
CA PRO A 350 1.70 -9.85 18.63
C PRO A 350 0.51 -10.62 19.19
N VAL A 351 0.01 -10.12 20.32
CA VAL A 351 -1.18 -10.60 21.02
C VAL A 351 -2.33 -9.62 20.78
N TRP A 352 -3.39 -10.08 20.16
CA TRP A 352 -4.60 -9.34 19.86
C TRP A 352 -5.70 -9.69 20.85
N GLN A 353 -6.38 -8.70 21.38
CA GLN A 353 -7.53 -8.93 22.28
C GLN A 353 -8.82 -8.56 21.58
N VAL A 354 -9.81 -9.42 21.68
CA VAL A 354 -11.16 -9.16 21.16
C VAL A 354 -12.00 -8.49 22.23
N VAL A 355 -12.53 -7.31 21.88
CA VAL A 355 -13.54 -6.59 22.65
C VAL A 355 -14.89 -6.83 21.99
N ARG A 356 -15.83 -7.44 22.73
CA ARG A 356 -17.17 -7.77 22.22
C ARG A 356 -18.13 -6.62 22.50
N VAL A 357 -18.60 -5.97 21.43
CA VAL A 357 -19.50 -4.82 21.49
C VAL A 357 -20.94 -5.27 21.30
N ALA A 358 -21.83 -4.93 22.23
CA ALA A 358 -23.26 -5.23 22.09
C ALA A 358 -23.87 -4.46 20.91
N PRO A 359 -24.82 -5.04 20.14
CA PRO A 359 -25.43 -4.38 18.99
C PRO A 359 -26.10 -3.04 19.33
N LYS A 360 -26.63 -2.90 20.56
CA LYS A 360 -27.26 -1.69 21.09
C LYS A 360 -26.36 -0.95 22.09
N ALA A 361 -25.04 -1.12 22.03
CA ALA A 361 -24.13 -0.36 22.87
C ALA A 361 -24.16 1.12 22.50
N HIS A 362 -24.14 1.99 23.51
CA HIS A 362 -24.02 3.45 23.33
C HIS A 362 -22.60 3.95 23.68
N LYS A 363 -21.76 3.07 24.22
CA LYS A 363 -20.38 3.38 24.60
C LYS A 363 -19.52 2.13 24.47
N LEU A 364 -18.27 2.34 24.03
CA LEU A 364 -17.25 1.28 24.06
C LEU A 364 -16.70 1.11 25.48
N ASP A 365 -16.45 -0.13 25.85
CA ASP A 365 -15.60 -0.45 26.98
C ASP A 365 -14.14 -0.33 26.53
N THR A 366 -13.54 0.83 26.82
CA THR A 366 -12.18 1.18 26.41
C THR A 366 -11.16 0.87 27.51
N HIS A 367 -11.45 -0.06 28.43
CA HIS A 367 -10.47 -0.45 29.43
C HIS A 367 -9.12 -0.74 28.78
N ALA A 368 -8.06 -0.13 29.31
CA ALA A 368 -6.71 -0.23 28.80
C ALA A 368 -6.37 -1.70 28.54
N THR A 369 -6.34 -2.08 27.26
CA THR A 369 -5.98 -3.42 26.89
C THR A 369 -4.46 -3.54 26.92
N TYR A 370 -3.95 -4.55 27.58
CA TYR A 370 -2.53 -4.89 27.56
C TYR A 370 -2.10 -5.54 26.22
N ALA A 371 -2.99 -5.58 25.24
CA ALA A 371 -2.76 -6.18 23.92
C ALA A 371 -1.92 -5.28 22.99
N ASP A 372 -1.31 -5.88 21.99
CA ASP A 372 -0.61 -5.16 20.92
C ASP A 372 -1.58 -4.60 19.88
N LEU A 373 -2.80 -5.18 19.80
CA LEU A 373 -3.87 -4.76 18.91
C LEU A 373 -5.23 -5.14 19.49
N VAL A 374 -6.19 -4.25 19.38
CA VAL A 374 -7.60 -4.50 19.76
C VAL A 374 -8.38 -4.89 18.51
N LEU A 375 -9.26 -5.89 18.65
CA LEU A 375 -10.21 -6.27 17.62
C LEU A 375 -11.63 -6.12 18.18
N TYR A 376 -12.40 -5.19 17.61
CA TYR A 376 -13.80 -4.98 17.98
C TYR A 376 -14.70 -5.93 17.18
N ASP A 377 -15.44 -6.81 17.87
CA ASP A 377 -16.35 -7.79 17.29
C ASP A 377 -17.75 -7.63 17.88
N SER A 378 -18.78 -7.82 17.07
CA SER A 378 -20.15 -7.76 17.55
C SER A 378 -20.46 -8.87 18.55
N LYS A 379 -21.07 -8.50 19.69
CA LYS A 379 -21.54 -9.45 20.68
C LYS A 379 -22.79 -10.17 20.15
N GLY A 380 -22.68 -11.47 19.97
CA GLY A 380 -23.80 -12.34 19.61
C GLY A 380 -23.78 -13.60 20.49
N ALA A 381 -24.66 -14.56 20.22
CA ALA A 381 -24.80 -15.78 21.01
C ALA A 381 -23.53 -16.66 21.02
N ARG A 382 -22.64 -16.50 20.06
CA ARG A 382 -21.38 -17.27 19.93
C ARG A 382 -20.17 -16.31 19.90
N ALA A 383 -18.99 -16.82 20.20
CA ALA A 383 -17.73 -16.12 20.01
C ALA A 383 -17.44 -16.02 18.51
N GLY A 384 -17.95 -14.96 17.84
CA GLY A 384 -17.78 -14.66 16.42
C GLY A 384 -18.74 -15.36 15.46
N GLY A 385 -18.90 -14.79 14.27
CA GLY A 385 -19.69 -15.36 13.17
C GLY A 385 -21.21 -15.28 13.33
N ASN A 386 -21.70 -14.31 14.09
CA ASN A 386 -23.13 -14.13 14.40
C ASN A 386 -23.92 -13.37 13.32
N GLY A 387 -23.25 -12.75 12.35
CA GLY A 387 -23.88 -11.97 11.28
C GLY A 387 -24.52 -10.64 11.72
N VAL A 388 -24.39 -10.27 12.99
CA VAL A 388 -24.92 -9.04 13.58
C VAL A 388 -23.81 -7.99 13.62
N VAL A 389 -24.15 -6.72 13.41
CA VAL A 389 -23.24 -5.56 13.51
C VAL A 389 -23.62 -4.69 14.70
N PHE A 390 -22.65 -4.00 15.29
CA PHE A 390 -22.86 -2.89 16.23
C PHE A 390 -22.68 -1.55 15.50
N SER A 391 -23.05 -0.42 16.14
CA SER A 391 -22.80 0.90 15.53
C SER A 391 -21.30 1.18 15.46
N TRP A 392 -20.75 1.28 14.24
CA TRP A 392 -19.33 1.57 14.01
C TRP A 392 -18.98 3.04 14.27
N GLU A 393 -19.93 3.92 14.42
CA GLU A 393 -19.75 5.32 14.86
C GLU A 393 -19.08 5.38 16.25
N LEU A 394 -19.30 4.35 17.07
CA LEU A 394 -18.61 4.20 18.36
C LEU A 394 -17.07 4.08 18.23
N LEU A 395 -16.56 3.76 17.05
CA LEU A 395 -15.11 3.61 16.79
C LEU A 395 -14.46 4.94 16.38
N GLU A 396 -15.26 5.97 16.12
CA GLU A 396 -14.77 7.30 15.74
C GLU A 396 -13.98 7.92 16.89
N GLY A 397 -12.86 8.54 16.57
CA GLY A 397 -12.00 9.19 17.56
C GLY A 397 -11.10 8.25 18.38
N LEU A 398 -11.09 6.95 18.12
CA LEU A 398 -10.14 6.04 18.75
C LEU A 398 -8.71 6.34 18.29
N GLU A 399 -7.83 6.67 19.23
CA GLU A 399 -6.42 7.01 18.95
C GLU A 399 -5.54 5.77 18.71
N HIS A 400 -5.92 4.61 19.24
CA HIS A 400 -5.15 3.37 19.08
C HIS A 400 -5.56 2.60 17.82
N PRO A 401 -4.60 1.92 17.14
CA PRO A 401 -4.91 1.09 15.99
C PRO A 401 -5.78 -0.11 16.40
N PHE A 402 -6.80 -0.41 15.60
CA PHE A 402 -7.71 -1.52 15.86
C PHE A 402 -8.08 -2.28 14.57
N MET A 403 -8.59 -3.49 14.74
CA MET A 403 -9.27 -4.24 13.68
C MET A 403 -10.78 -4.26 13.93
N LEU A 404 -11.55 -4.30 12.86
CA LEU A 404 -13.00 -4.42 12.90
C LEU A 404 -13.44 -5.82 12.47
N ALA A 405 -14.33 -6.41 13.27
CA ALA A 405 -14.98 -7.70 13.01
C ALA A 405 -16.49 -7.61 13.26
N GLY A 406 -17.17 -8.73 13.10
CA GLY A 406 -18.61 -8.87 13.37
C GLY A 406 -19.49 -8.53 12.18
N GLY A 407 -20.11 -9.55 11.60
CA GLY A 407 -21.11 -9.41 10.54
C GLY A 407 -20.60 -8.87 9.20
N LEU A 408 -19.30 -8.72 9.02
CA LEU A 408 -18.71 -8.12 7.81
C LEU A 408 -18.95 -8.99 6.57
N ASN A 409 -19.43 -8.36 5.51
CA ASN A 409 -19.74 -8.97 4.21
C ASN A 409 -19.69 -7.91 3.09
N ALA A 410 -19.91 -8.30 1.83
CA ALA A 410 -19.83 -7.38 0.70
C ALA A 410 -20.82 -6.20 0.78
N SER A 411 -22.01 -6.37 1.37
CA SER A 411 -23.04 -5.30 1.39
C SER A 411 -22.73 -4.18 2.40
N ASN A 412 -21.91 -4.43 3.42
CA ASN A 412 -21.55 -3.44 4.43
C ASN A 412 -20.06 -3.07 4.44
N LEU A 413 -19.31 -3.56 3.44
CA LEU A 413 -17.86 -3.42 3.41
C LEU A 413 -17.41 -1.96 3.28
N GLU A 414 -18.07 -1.17 2.46
CA GLU A 414 -17.75 0.24 2.24
C GLU A 414 -17.85 1.03 3.56
N LYS A 415 -18.97 0.87 4.27
CA LYS A 415 -19.12 1.47 5.60
C LYS A 415 -18.05 0.96 6.60
N ALA A 416 -17.73 -0.34 6.55
CA ALA A 416 -16.71 -0.93 7.41
C ALA A 416 -15.30 -0.37 7.14
N VAL A 417 -14.96 -0.13 5.88
CA VAL A 417 -13.71 0.53 5.48
C VAL A 417 -13.65 1.95 6.03
N GLY A 418 -14.78 2.69 6.00
CA GLY A 418 -14.90 4.05 6.55
C GLY A 418 -14.70 4.16 8.07
N ALA A 419 -14.86 3.07 8.83
CA ALA A 419 -14.76 3.07 10.30
C ALA A 419 -13.34 3.30 10.87
N GLY A 420 -12.32 3.54 10.04
CA GLY A 420 -10.97 3.86 10.50
C GLY A 420 -10.10 2.68 10.94
N ALA A 421 -10.59 1.44 10.84
CA ALA A 421 -9.84 0.25 11.23
C ALA A 421 -8.54 0.06 10.43
N LEU A 422 -7.49 -0.47 11.07
CA LEU A 422 -6.24 -0.90 10.43
C LEU A 422 -6.49 -2.03 9.41
N GLY A 423 -7.49 -2.87 9.67
CA GLY A 423 -7.91 -3.96 8.83
C GLY A 423 -9.23 -4.57 9.28
N LEU A 424 -9.80 -5.41 8.43
CA LEU A 424 -11.08 -6.07 8.63
C LEU A 424 -10.87 -7.57 8.87
N ASP A 425 -11.58 -8.16 9.82
CA ASP A 425 -11.59 -9.60 10.09
C ASP A 425 -12.90 -10.25 9.60
N LEU A 426 -12.87 -10.82 8.41
CA LEU A 426 -14.01 -11.46 7.78
C LEU A 426 -14.12 -12.93 8.19
N ASN A 427 -15.33 -13.40 8.43
CA ASN A 427 -15.57 -14.80 8.76
C ASN A 427 -16.76 -15.38 7.97
N SER A 428 -17.98 -15.30 8.52
CA SER A 428 -19.19 -15.86 7.91
C SER A 428 -19.60 -15.18 6.60
N GLY A 429 -19.36 -13.87 6.45
CA GLY A 429 -19.72 -13.12 5.23
C GLY A 429 -19.00 -13.59 3.96
N VAL A 430 -17.90 -14.32 4.09
CA VAL A 430 -17.18 -14.94 2.96
C VAL A 430 -17.29 -16.46 2.92
N GLU A 431 -18.31 -17.03 3.59
CA GLU A 431 -18.59 -18.47 3.58
C GLU A 431 -19.72 -18.85 2.63
N SER A 432 -19.68 -20.10 2.13
CA SER A 432 -20.81 -20.79 1.49
C SER A 432 -21.59 -21.65 2.50
N ALA A 433 -20.94 -22.10 3.57
CA ALA A 433 -21.51 -22.78 4.72
C ALA A 433 -20.53 -22.67 5.89
N PRO A 434 -20.94 -22.85 7.15
CA PRO A 434 -20.05 -22.75 8.31
C PRO A 434 -18.77 -23.58 8.14
N GLY A 435 -17.60 -22.93 8.22
CA GLY A 435 -16.28 -23.54 7.99
C GLY A 435 -15.92 -23.86 6.54
N LYS A 436 -16.74 -23.44 5.57
CA LYS A 436 -16.47 -23.57 4.12
C LYS A 436 -16.43 -22.17 3.48
N LYS A 437 -15.22 -21.64 3.21
CA LYS A 437 -15.09 -20.35 2.54
C LYS A 437 -15.43 -20.45 1.04
N SER A 438 -16.00 -19.36 0.50
CA SER A 438 -16.26 -19.18 -0.92
C SER A 438 -15.15 -18.35 -1.55
N ALA A 439 -14.42 -18.92 -2.52
CA ALA A 439 -13.37 -18.21 -3.23
C ALA A 439 -13.94 -16.99 -3.99
N GLN A 440 -15.16 -17.10 -4.51
CA GLN A 440 -15.84 -16.01 -5.20
C GLN A 440 -16.14 -14.83 -4.25
N LYS A 441 -16.72 -15.09 -3.07
CA LYS A 441 -16.99 -14.03 -2.08
C LYS A 441 -15.71 -13.39 -1.57
N ILE A 442 -14.63 -14.19 -1.35
CA ILE A 442 -13.32 -13.68 -0.97
C ILE A 442 -12.76 -12.75 -2.06
N ALA A 443 -12.83 -13.15 -3.33
CA ALA A 443 -12.36 -12.35 -4.45
C ALA A 443 -13.18 -11.06 -4.62
N GLN A 444 -14.50 -11.13 -4.46
CA GLN A 444 -15.41 -9.97 -4.50
C GLN A 444 -15.02 -8.94 -3.43
N VAL A 445 -14.89 -9.37 -2.18
CA VAL A 445 -14.47 -8.49 -1.07
C VAL A 445 -13.08 -7.91 -1.32
N ALA A 446 -12.13 -8.73 -1.80
CA ALA A 446 -10.79 -8.25 -2.10
C ALA A 446 -10.76 -7.21 -3.25
N LYS A 447 -11.66 -7.33 -4.24
CA LYS A 447 -11.84 -6.32 -5.29
C LYS A 447 -12.35 -5.02 -4.68
N MET A 448 -13.42 -5.07 -3.88
CA MET A 448 -13.97 -3.89 -3.21
C MET A 448 -12.97 -3.19 -2.29
N LEU A 449 -12.11 -3.95 -1.59
CA LEU A 449 -11.02 -3.38 -0.76
C LEU A 449 -9.91 -2.68 -1.57
N ARG A 450 -9.87 -2.81 -2.88
CA ARG A 450 -8.95 -2.10 -3.78
C ARG A 450 -9.54 -0.83 -4.38
N GLU A 451 -10.86 -0.77 -4.42
CA GLU A 451 -11.64 0.28 -5.09
C GLU A 451 -12.22 1.20 -4.00
N TYR A 452 -11.39 2.08 -3.44
CA TYR A 452 -11.84 3.11 -2.47
C TYR A 452 -12.43 4.32 -3.15
#